data_1188bd36445b18ad32e89265d9ddbb19
#
_entry.id   1188bd36445b18ad32e89265d9ddbb19
#
_cell.length_a   1.000
_cell.length_b   1.000
_cell.length_c   1.000
_cell.angle_alpha   90.00
_cell.angle_beta   90.00
_cell.angle_gamma   90.00
#
_symmetry.space_group_name_H-M   'P 1'
#
loop_
_entity.id
_entity.type
_entity.pdbx_description
1 polymer ?
#
loop_
_entity_poly.entity_id
_entity_poly.type
_entity_poly.pdbx_seq_one_letter_code
_entity_poly.pdbx_strand_id
1 'polypeptide(L)'
;MVETNQSEVIYPEPRSLDSVYVRVERNGKSQTLSFTDLIEPEQQKYLATLDRDGLERMCMLMASAVRGIGDLFGLSFVGMEEIEC
;
A
#
# COMPACT_ATOMS: atom_id res chain seq x y z
N MET A 1 -30.70 -9.46 5.36
CA MET A 1 -30.30 -9.00 5.18
C MET A 1 -29.50 -8.62 5.14
N VAL A 2 -29.23 -8.74 4.77
CA VAL A 2 -28.51 -8.39 4.71
C VAL A 2 -27.86 -7.74 4.77
N GLU A 3 -27.64 -7.62 4.48
CA GLU A 3 -26.96 -7.06 4.52
C GLU A 3 -26.26 -6.52 5.19
N THR A 4 -26.32 -6.43 5.31
CA THR A 4 -25.67 -5.91 6.20
C THR A 4 -24.27 -6.04 6.20
N ASN A 5 -23.80 -6.77 5.67
CA ASN A 5 -22.50 -6.91 5.68
C ASN A 5 -21.77 -5.96 5.01
N GLN A 6 -22.33 -5.18 4.27
CA GLN A 6 -21.63 -4.25 3.67
C GLN A 6 -21.04 -3.33 4.56
N SER A 7 -21.50 -3.17 5.69
CA SER A 7 -20.89 -2.23 6.55
C SER A 7 -19.77 -2.86 7.29
N GLU A 8 -19.50 -4.13 7.09
CA GLU A 8 -18.48 -4.70 7.79
C GLU A 8 -17.25 -4.76 7.00
N VAL A 9 -16.37 -3.79 7.09
CA VAL A 9 -15.13 -3.73 6.38
C VAL A 9 -14.05 -4.25 7.31
N ILE A 10 -13.32 -5.23 6.86
CA ILE A 10 -12.25 -5.76 7.65
C ILE A 10 -10.97 -5.13 7.22
N TYR A 11 -10.33 -4.40 8.13
CA TYR A 11 -9.08 -3.73 7.82
C TYR A 11 -7.92 -4.61 8.23
N PRO A 12 -6.85 -4.62 7.42
CA PRO A 12 -5.70 -5.44 7.78
C PRO A 12 -4.98 -4.85 8.98
N GLU A 13 -4.27 -5.69 9.71
CA GLU A 13 -3.50 -5.20 10.81
C GLU A 13 -2.33 -4.43 10.29
N PRO A 14 -2.03 -3.26 10.83
CA PRO A 14 -0.95 -2.43 10.31
C PRO A 14 0.40 -3.10 10.47
N ARG A 15 1.16 -3.16 9.39
CA ARG A 15 2.49 -3.74 9.41
C ARG A 15 3.56 -2.79 8.93
N SER A 16 3.17 -1.67 8.37
CA SER A 16 4.10 -0.63 7.92
C SER A 16 5.21 -1.18 7.05
N LEU A 17 4.83 -1.91 6.03
CA LEU A 17 5.82 -2.57 5.19
C LEU A 17 6.48 -1.66 4.17
N ASP A 18 5.81 -0.59 3.79
CA ASP A 18 6.41 0.33 2.83
C ASP A 18 6.71 1.65 3.50
N SER A 19 7.30 2.54 2.77
CA SER A 19 7.67 3.83 3.32
C SER A 19 6.70 4.92 2.92
N VAL A 20 5.56 4.56 2.40
CA VAL A 20 4.58 5.53 1.93
C VAL A 20 3.49 5.63 2.97
N TYR A 21 3.40 6.75 3.67
CA TYR A 21 2.41 6.90 4.71
C TYR A 21 1.29 7.78 4.25
N VAL A 22 0.06 7.32 4.49
CA VAL A 22 -1.13 7.98 3.99
C VAL A 22 -2.06 8.25 5.15
N ARG A 23 -2.67 9.41 5.14
CA ARG A 23 -3.64 9.73 6.17
C ARG A 23 -5.02 9.34 5.68
N VAL A 24 -5.72 8.54 6.45
CA VAL A 24 -7.06 8.12 6.09
C VAL A 24 -7.99 8.36 7.25
N GLU A 25 -9.29 8.39 6.94
CA GLU A 25 -10.27 8.54 7.96
C GLU A 25 -11.06 7.27 8.05
N ARG A 26 -11.17 6.71 9.22
CA ARG A 26 -11.95 5.52 9.47
C ARG A 26 -12.81 5.78 10.69
N ASN A 27 -14.14 5.63 10.50
CA ASN A 27 -15.06 5.85 11.59
C ASN A 27 -14.90 7.21 12.23
N GLY A 28 -14.66 8.22 11.41
CA GLY A 28 -14.53 9.57 11.89
C GLY A 28 -13.21 9.91 12.54
N LYS A 29 -12.26 8.98 12.52
CA LYS A 29 -10.96 9.23 13.11
C LYS A 29 -9.89 9.21 12.06
N SER A 30 -8.96 10.14 12.18
CA SER A 30 -7.85 10.20 11.26
C SER A 30 -6.75 9.29 11.72
N GLN A 31 -6.16 8.54 10.78
CA GLN A 31 -5.04 7.68 11.08
C GLN A 31 -4.03 7.81 9.98
N THR A 32 -2.78 7.58 10.30
CA THR A 32 -1.73 7.56 9.30
C THR A 32 -1.21 6.13 9.22
N LEU A 33 -1.33 5.55 8.03
CA LEU A 33 -0.95 4.15 7.82
C LEU A 33 -0.10 4.04 6.59
N SER A 34 0.65 2.96 6.49
CA SER A 34 1.42 2.78 5.28
C SER A 34 0.48 2.33 4.18
N PHE A 35 0.88 2.57 2.95
CA PHE A 35 0.00 2.33 1.81
C PHE A 35 -0.42 0.87 1.72
N THR A 36 0.48 -0.07 2.01
CA THR A 36 0.12 -1.47 1.93
C THR A 36 -0.81 -1.92 3.04
N ASP A 37 -1.02 -1.09 4.05
CA ASP A 37 -1.95 -1.40 5.12
C ASP A 37 -3.34 -0.88 4.82
N LEU A 38 -3.55 -0.25 3.69
CA LEU A 38 -4.84 0.29 3.32
C LEU A 38 -5.63 -0.74 2.54
N ILE A 39 -6.95 -0.67 2.62
CA ILE A 39 -7.78 -1.52 1.76
C ILE A 39 -7.82 -0.87 0.38
N GLU A 40 -8.21 -1.65 -0.60
CA GLU A 40 -8.13 -1.22 -1.98
C GLU A 40 -8.86 0.10 -2.27
N PRO A 41 -10.08 0.31 -1.76
CA PRO A 41 -10.71 1.60 -2.02
C PRO A 41 -9.94 2.78 -1.47
N GLU A 42 -9.29 2.60 -0.31
CA GLU A 42 -8.47 3.66 0.25
C GLU A 42 -7.25 3.90 -0.61
N GLN A 43 -6.65 2.83 -1.10
CA GLN A 43 -5.50 2.95 -1.98
C GLN A 43 -5.86 3.69 -3.24
N GLN A 44 -6.98 3.36 -3.84
CA GLN A 44 -7.39 4.00 -5.08
C GLN A 44 -7.70 5.47 -4.86
N LYS A 45 -8.31 5.80 -3.74
CA LYS A 45 -8.62 7.18 -3.45
C LYS A 45 -7.34 8.00 -3.30
N TYR A 46 -6.36 7.44 -2.62
CA TYR A 46 -5.09 8.14 -2.45
C TYR A 46 -4.39 8.32 -3.79
N LEU A 47 -4.35 7.28 -4.61
CA LEU A 47 -3.69 7.38 -5.90
C LEU A 47 -4.31 8.44 -6.78
N ALA A 48 -5.61 8.62 -6.66
CA ALA A 48 -6.29 9.60 -7.48
C ALA A 48 -5.89 11.03 -7.12
N THR A 49 -5.27 11.24 -5.96
CA THR A 49 -4.84 12.58 -5.59
C THR A 49 -3.43 12.91 -6.03
N LEU A 50 -2.72 11.96 -6.61
CA LEU A 50 -1.32 12.18 -6.96
C LEU A 50 -1.15 12.55 -8.41
N ASP A 51 -0.19 13.43 -8.68
CA ASP A 51 0.15 13.71 -10.05
C ASP A 51 1.26 12.74 -10.45
N ARG A 52 1.81 12.91 -11.63
CA ARG A 52 2.79 11.98 -12.12
C ARG A 52 4.03 11.96 -11.24
N ASP A 53 4.49 13.12 -10.81
CA ASP A 53 5.67 13.16 -9.97
C ASP A 53 5.41 12.46 -8.64
N GLY A 54 4.23 12.64 -8.08
CA GLY A 54 3.87 11.97 -6.84
C GLY A 54 3.84 10.47 -6.99
N LEU A 55 3.29 10.00 -8.12
CA LEU A 55 3.25 8.57 -8.37
C LEU A 55 4.65 8.00 -8.55
N GLU A 56 5.51 8.71 -9.25
CA GLU A 56 6.87 8.23 -9.45
C GLU A 56 7.62 8.14 -8.13
N ARG A 57 7.46 9.16 -7.30
CA ARG A 57 8.13 9.15 -6.02
C ARG A 57 7.63 7.99 -5.17
N MET A 58 6.33 7.74 -5.21
CA MET A 58 5.77 6.66 -4.45
C MET A 58 6.29 5.32 -4.92
N CYS A 59 6.41 5.15 -6.25
CA CYS A 59 6.94 3.91 -6.78
C CYS A 59 8.37 3.68 -6.33
N MET A 60 9.17 4.73 -6.29
CA MET A 60 10.56 4.59 -5.86
C MET A 60 10.64 4.25 -4.38
N LEU A 61 9.78 4.84 -3.58
CA LEU A 61 9.77 4.53 -2.16
C LEU A 61 9.37 3.08 -1.92
N MET A 62 8.39 2.61 -2.66
CA MET A 62 7.95 1.25 -2.50
C MET A 62 9.00 0.27 -2.99
N ALA A 63 9.66 0.60 -4.09
CA ALA A 63 10.71 -0.26 -4.59
C ALA A 63 11.83 -0.39 -3.56
N SER A 64 12.15 0.70 -2.92
CA SER A 64 13.17 0.69 -1.90
C SER A 64 12.75 -0.16 -0.71
N ALA A 65 11.50 -0.06 -0.31
CA ALA A 65 10.98 -0.82 0.80
C ALA A 65 10.99 -2.32 0.48
N VAL A 66 10.61 -2.68 -0.72
CA VAL A 66 10.58 -4.07 -1.13
C VAL A 66 11.99 -4.63 -1.17
N ARG A 67 12.94 -3.84 -1.66
CA ARG A 67 14.31 -4.28 -1.68
C ARG A 67 14.81 -4.50 -0.26
N GLY A 68 14.48 -3.60 0.66
CA GLY A 68 14.90 -3.75 2.03
C GLY A 68 14.36 -5.00 2.68
N ILE A 69 13.10 -5.33 2.39
CA ILE A 69 12.51 -6.54 2.92
C ILE A 69 13.19 -7.75 2.34
N GLY A 70 13.46 -7.73 1.03
CA GLY A 70 14.13 -8.83 0.39
C GLY A 70 15.52 -9.06 0.97
N ASP A 71 16.25 -7.97 1.19
CA ASP A 71 17.59 -8.08 1.74
C ASP A 71 17.55 -8.63 3.18
N LEU A 72 16.60 -8.17 3.95
CA LEU A 72 16.52 -8.58 5.33
C LEU A 72 16.23 -10.07 5.46
N PHE A 73 15.40 -10.62 4.59
CA PHE A 73 15.02 -12.01 4.68
C PHE A 73 15.67 -12.90 3.62
N GLY A 74 16.57 -12.34 2.85
CA GLY A 74 17.25 -13.11 1.83
C GLY A 74 16.35 -13.60 0.72
N LEU A 75 15.31 -12.84 0.42
CA LEU A 75 14.36 -13.26 -0.58
C LEU A 75 14.80 -12.85 -1.97
N SER A 76 14.51 -13.69 -2.93
CA SER A 76 14.74 -13.30 -4.31
C SER A 76 13.74 -14.03 -5.16
N PHE A 77 13.46 -13.47 -6.32
CA PHE A 77 12.51 -14.02 -7.23
C PHE A 77 13.29 -14.62 -8.36
N VAL A 78 13.42 -15.90 -8.36
CA VAL A 78 14.22 -16.56 -9.35
C VAL A 78 13.33 -17.10 -10.43
N GLY A 79 13.73 -17.01 -11.64
CA GLY A 79 12.92 -17.53 -12.71
C GLY A 79 12.00 -16.55 -13.35
N MET A 80 12.00 -15.33 -12.85
CA MET A 80 11.21 -14.33 -13.48
C MET A 80 11.86 -13.88 -14.74
N GLU A 81 11.04 -13.58 -15.71
CA GLU A 81 11.56 -13.09 -16.91
C GLU A 81 12.02 -11.73 -16.77
N GLU A 82 13.07 -11.35 -17.43
CA GLU A 82 13.47 -10.03 -17.34
C GLU A 82 12.65 -9.19 -18.12
N ILE A 83 12.32 -8.03 -17.66
CA ILE A 83 11.53 -7.06 -18.36
C ILE A 83 12.41 -6.15 -19.07
N GLU A 84 12.29 -6.15 -20.39
CA GLU A 84 13.11 -5.29 -21.11
C GLU A 84 12.46 -4.06 -21.28
N CYS A 85 12.98 -2.98 -20.97
CA CYS A 85 12.31 -1.70 -21.13
C CYS A 85 12.88 -0.90 -22.18
#